data_3ce10308d1bf95c1bac52cf47c2c4fe1
#
_entry.id   3ce10308d1bf95c1bac52cf47c2c4fe1
#
_cell.length_a   1.000
_cell.length_b   1.000
_cell.length_c   1.000
_cell.angle_alpha   90.00
_cell.angle_beta   90.00
_cell.angle_gamma   90.00
#
_symmetry.space_group_name_H-M   'P 1'
#
loop_
_entity.id
_entity.type
_entity.pdbx_description
1 polymer ?
#
loop_
_entity_poly.entity_id
_entity_poly.type
_entity_poly.pdbx_seq_one_letter_code
_entity_poly.pdbx_strand_id
1 'polypeptide(L)'
;MSGPRRGVPWWVWALMAGVVALIVAALAGGVTFAVWVDTDPREAADDLAVDCVDLAHSVGAPGLPAGTSDASCTYIEFQDWQFEGTMTAPRAELDAWLAELPGSPALAETGCTDAIACVQVDLTQAGDEVDAHYLDVAVVSESDGVAQVRMSAFTT
;
A
#
# COMPACT_ATOMS: atom_id res chain seq x y z
N MET A 1 -22.09 -74.12 7.12
CA MET A 1 -20.60 -73.98 7.11
C MET A 1 -20.26 -72.51 7.25
N SER A 2 -20.02 -72.06 8.48
CA SER A 2 -19.67 -70.67 8.78
C SER A 2 -18.16 -70.51 8.80
N GLY A 3 -17.60 -69.86 7.80
CA GLY A 3 -16.16 -69.61 7.71
C GLY A 3 -15.66 -68.61 8.78
N PRO A 4 -14.47 -68.73 9.30
CA PRO A 4 -13.93 -67.85 10.33
C PRO A 4 -13.73 -66.43 9.71
N ARG A 5 -14.37 -65.43 10.30
CA ARG A 5 -14.10 -64.02 9.99
C ARG A 5 -12.65 -63.72 10.45
N ARG A 6 -11.73 -63.58 9.52
CA ARG A 6 -10.36 -63.08 9.79
C ARG A 6 -10.45 -61.66 10.24
N GLY A 7 -10.32 -61.42 11.52
CA GLY A 7 -10.21 -60.08 12.07
C GLY A 7 -8.97 -59.36 11.46
N VAL A 8 -9.10 -58.09 11.18
CA VAL A 8 -7.98 -57.25 10.70
C VAL A 8 -6.89 -57.27 11.79
N PRO A 9 -5.65 -57.63 11.47
CA PRO A 9 -4.56 -57.70 12.46
C PRO A 9 -4.32 -56.31 13.07
N TRP A 10 -4.02 -56.26 14.34
CA TRP A 10 -3.86 -55.05 15.15
C TRP A 10 -2.85 -54.04 14.58
N TRP A 11 -1.80 -54.51 13.90
CA TRP A 11 -0.77 -53.65 13.26
C TRP A 11 -1.37 -52.78 12.13
N VAL A 12 -2.43 -53.23 11.45
CA VAL A 12 -3.12 -52.40 10.40
C VAL A 12 -3.76 -51.19 11.04
N TRP A 13 -4.37 -51.35 12.24
CA TRP A 13 -4.92 -50.24 13.02
C TRP A 13 -3.85 -49.26 13.48
N ALA A 14 -2.68 -49.74 13.87
CA ALA A 14 -1.54 -48.91 14.24
C ALA A 14 -0.99 -48.12 13.06
N LEU A 15 -0.91 -48.71 11.87
CA LEU A 15 -0.51 -47.97 10.66
C LEU A 15 -1.54 -46.90 10.25
N MET A 16 -2.81 -47.23 10.29
CA MET A 16 -3.86 -46.24 10.00
C MET A 16 -3.85 -45.06 10.95
N ALA A 17 -3.67 -45.30 12.24
CA ALA A 17 -3.53 -44.24 13.23
C ALA A 17 -2.31 -43.34 12.98
N GLY A 18 -1.17 -43.94 12.60
CA GLY A 18 0.05 -43.21 12.24
C GLY A 18 -0.13 -42.32 11.00
N VAL A 19 -0.77 -42.83 9.97
CA VAL A 19 -1.05 -42.04 8.75
C VAL A 19 -2.00 -40.87 9.03
N VAL A 20 -3.06 -41.11 9.82
CA VAL A 20 -3.99 -40.03 10.21
C VAL A 20 -3.27 -38.95 11.03
N ALA A 21 -2.41 -39.34 11.97
CA ALA A 21 -1.63 -38.39 12.77
C ALA A 21 -0.68 -37.53 11.89
N LEU A 22 -0.04 -38.14 10.89
CA LEU A 22 0.83 -37.41 9.93
C LEU A 22 0.02 -36.42 9.05
N ILE A 23 -1.16 -36.81 8.60
CA ILE A 23 -2.03 -35.94 7.79
C ILE A 23 -2.49 -34.75 8.64
N VAL A 24 -2.89 -34.98 9.89
CA VAL A 24 -3.31 -33.90 10.80
C VAL A 24 -2.14 -32.95 11.10
N ALA A 25 -0.93 -33.48 11.32
CA ALA A 25 0.26 -32.68 11.56
C ALA A 25 0.63 -31.86 10.30
N ALA A 26 0.53 -32.45 9.12
CA ALA A 26 0.78 -31.74 7.84
C ALA A 26 -0.26 -30.64 7.57
N LEU A 27 -1.53 -30.88 7.85
CA LEU A 27 -2.58 -29.87 7.72
C LEU A 27 -2.43 -28.75 8.74
N ALA A 28 -2.12 -29.07 10.00
CA ALA A 28 -1.86 -28.07 11.03
C ALA A 28 -0.61 -27.22 10.71
N GLY A 29 0.47 -27.86 10.25
CA GLY A 29 1.68 -27.16 9.79
C GLY A 29 1.45 -26.32 8.53
N GLY A 30 0.64 -26.80 7.60
CA GLY A 30 0.27 -26.05 6.41
C GLY A 30 -0.57 -24.83 6.71
N VAL A 31 -1.50 -24.91 7.64
CA VAL A 31 -2.34 -23.75 8.07
C VAL A 31 -1.48 -22.70 8.78
N THR A 32 -0.56 -23.11 9.66
CA THR A 32 0.35 -22.16 10.33
C THR A 32 1.32 -21.50 9.32
N PHE A 33 1.78 -22.23 8.31
CA PHE A 33 2.62 -21.67 7.26
C PHE A 33 1.84 -20.70 6.35
N ALA A 34 0.59 -21.02 5.98
CA ALA A 34 -0.26 -20.14 5.17
C ALA A 34 -0.58 -18.83 5.92
N VAL A 35 -0.85 -18.89 7.22
CA VAL A 35 -1.07 -17.68 8.05
C VAL A 35 0.21 -16.83 8.13
N TRP A 36 1.39 -17.45 8.09
CA TRP A 36 2.67 -16.72 8.09
C TRP A 36 3.01 -16.07 6.73
N VAL A 37 2.56 -16.66 5.63
CA VAL A 37 2.82 -16.15 4.26
C VAL A 37 1.83 -15.05 3.86
N ASP A 38 0.64 -15.03 4.50
CA ASP A 38 -0.40 -14.01 4.24
C ASP A 38 -0.22 -12.73 5.09
N THR A 39 0.80 -12.67 5.95
CA THR A 39 1.25 -11.43 6.55
C THR A 39 2.03 -10.69 5.47
N ASP A 40 1.37 -9.77 4.77
CA ASP A 40 2.01 -8.88 3.81
C ASP A 40 3.20 -8.20 4.51
N PRO A 41 4.45 -8.32 4.00
CA PRO A 41 5.60 -7.65 4.62
C PRO A 41 5.44 -6.13 4.69
N ARG A 42 4.41 -5.56 4.03
CA ARG A 42 4.01 -4.16 4.18
C ARG A 42 3.35 -3.84 5.52
N GLU A 43 2.72 -4.82 6.20
CA GLU A 43 2.18 -4.61 7.57
C GLU A 43 3.26 -4.60 8.65
N ALA A 44 4.51 -4.95 8.32
CA ALA A 44 5.64 -4.93 9.26
C ALA A 44 6.49 -3.64 9.16
N ALA A 45 6.26 -2.78 8.16
CA ALA A 45 6.71 -1.41 8.20
C ALA A 45 5.77 -0.68 9.17
N ASP A 46 6.29 -0.13 10.26
CA ASP A 46 5.55 0.75 11.15
C ASP A 46 5.10 1.97 10.33
N ASP A 47 3.90 1.91 9.74
CA ASP A 47 3.25 3.05 9.09
C ASP A 47 2.96 4.08 10.18
N LEU A 48 3.88 5.01 10.37
CA LEU A 48 3.70 6.09 11.32
C LEU A 48 2.73 7.11 10.74
N ALA A 49 1.60 7.31 11.42
CA ALA A 49 0.72 8.43 11.10
C ALA A 49 1.49 9.74 11.33
N VAL A 50 1.59 10.57 10.30
CA VAL A 50 2.33 11.83 10.30
C VAL A 50 1.46 13.00 9.85
N ASP A 51 1.92 14.22 10.11
CA ASP A 51 1.28 15.40 9.55
C ASP A 51 1.48 15.44 8.02
N CYS A 52 0.39 15.61 7.28
CA CYS A 52 0.46 15.71 5.82
C CYS A 52 1.23 16.95 5.33
N VAL A 53 1.51 17.91 6.19
CA VAL A 53 2.40 19.04 5.88
C VAL A 53 3.83 18.56 5.64
N ASP A 54 4.27 17.49 6.29
CA ASP A 54 5.60 16.89 6.08
C ASP A 54 5.73 16.32 4.65
N LEU A 55 4.66 15.70 4.12
CA LEU A 55 4.61 15.27 2.73
C LEU A 55 4.75 16.48 1.78
N ALA A 56 4.03 17.57 2.04
CA ALA A 56 4.13 18.77 1.22
C ALA A 56 5.55 19.37 1.26
N HIS A 57 6.17 19.45 2.43
CA HIS A 57 7.54 19.95 2.59
C HIS A 57 8.55 19.06 1.84
N SER A 58 8.40 17.74 1.87
CA SER A 58 9.32 16.81 1.19
C SER A 58 9.40 17.04 -0.32
N VAL A 59 8.36 17.60 -0.93
CA VAL A 59 8.31 17.95 -2.36
C VAL A 59 8.57 19.44 -2.64
N GLY A 60 9.00 20.21 -1.63
CA GLY A 60 9.34 21.62 -1.75
C GLY A 60 8.13 22.56 -1.72
N ALA A 61 6.94 22.09 -1.34
CA ALA A 61 5.77 22.93 -1.19
C ALA A 61 5.66 23.50 0.25
N PRO A 62 5.16 24.73 0.45
CA PRO A 62 5.01 25.32 1.78
C PRO A 62 3.87 24.70 2.60
N GLY A 63 3.03 23.88 1.99
CA GLY A 63 1.89 23.20 2.60
C GLY A 63 1.05 22.48 1.56
N LEU A 64 -0.07 21.91 2.00
CA LEU A 64 -1.04 21.24 1.13
C LEU A 64 -1.80 22.23 0.25
N PRO A 65 -2.47 21.77 -0.83
CA PRO A 65 -3.36 22.60 -1.63
C PRO A 65 -4.37 23.35 -0.75
N ALA A 66 -4.66 24.60 -1.09
CA ALA A 66 -5.59 25.42 -0.30
C ALA A 66 -6.99 24.75 -0.25
N GLY A 67 -7.67 24.85 0.90
CA GLY A 67 -8.97 24.21 1.10
C GLY A 67 -8.95 22.70 1.25
N THR A 68 -7.77 22.10 1.42
CA THR A 68 -7.65 20.66 1.75
C THR A 68 -8.40 20.30 3.03
N SER A 69 -9.12 19.19 2.99
CA SER A 69 -9.78 18.56 4.13
C SER A 69 -9.57 17.05 4.11
N ASP A 70 -9.89 16.40 5.23
CA ASP A 70 -9.82 14.94 5.40
C ASP A 70 -8.44 14.37 5.01
N ALA A 71 -7.37 15.12 5.29
CA ALA A 71 -6.02 14.68 5.02
C ALA A 71 -5.57 13.62 6.01
N SER A 72 -5.01 12.52 5.49
CA SER A 72 -4.42 11.44 6.28
C SER A 72 -3.15 11.00 5.57
N CYS A 73 -2.03 11.02 6.30
CA CYS A 73 -0.72 10.65 5.76
C CYS A 73 -0.02 9.64 6.65
N THR A 74 0.76 8.79 6.01
CA THR A 74 1.65 7.82 6.65
C THR A 74 3.06 7.98 6.11
N TYR A 75 4.03 7.67 6.94
CA TYR A 75 5.44 7.63 6.60
C TYR A 75 5.97 6.21 6.77
N ILE A 76 6.64 5.72 5.76
CA ILE A 76 7.23 4.40 5.73
C ILE A 76 8.74 4.58 5.52
N GLU A 77 9.55 3.99 6.39
CA GLU A 77 11.01 4.02 6.28
C GLU A 77 11.54 2.58 6.29
N PHE A 78 12.27 2.19 5.24
CA PHE A 78 12.94 0.89 5.17
C PHE A 78 14.36 1.05 4.64
N GLN A 79 14.64 1.04 3.36
CA GLN A 79 15.95 1.38 2.75
C GLN A 79 15.89 2.77 2.16
N ASP A 80 14.73 3.11 1.64
CA ASP A 80 14.30 4.40 1.15
C ASP A 80 13.09 4.81 1.98
N TRP A 81 12.68 6.06 1.89
CA TRP A 81 11.48 6.53 2.58
C TRP A 81 10.36 6.85 1.59
N GLN A 82 9.14 6.75 2.09
CA GLN A 82 7.93 7.03 1.34
C GLN A 82 6.89 7.68 2.25
N PHE A 83 6.33 8.80 1.79
CA PHE A 83 5.07 9.32 2.30
C PHE A 83 3.92 8.82 1.42
N GLU A 84 2.86 8.37 2.02
CA GLU A 84 1.58 8.13 1.37
C GLU A 84 0.51 9.00 2.00
N GLY A 85 -0.33 9.64 1.18
CA GLY A 85 -1.39 10.52 1.65
C GLY A 85 -2.66 10.41 0.84
N THR A 86 -3.78 10.60 1.53
CA THR A 86 -5.09 10.79 0.93
C THR A 86 -5.70 12.08 1.46
N MET A 87 -6.39 12.82 0.62
CA MET A 87 -7.02 14.07 1.00
C MET A 87 -8.16 14.43 0.06
N THR A 88 -8.99 15.37 0.50
CA THR A 88 -10.01 16.02 -0.32
C THR A 88 -9.59 17.46 -0.55
N ALA A 89 -9.56 17.93 -1.79
CA ALA A 89 -9.18 19.30 -2.14
C ALA A 89 -10.03 19.84 -3.29
N PRO A 90 -10.29 21.17 -3.36
CA PRO A 90 -10.83 21.76 -4.56
C PRO A 90 -9.89 21.51 -5.75
N ARG A 91 -10.44 21.06 -6.88
CA ARG A 91 -9.63 20.70 -8.07
C ARG A 91 -8.77 21.87 -8.56
N ALA A 92 -9.33 23.07 -8.60
CA ALA A 92 -8.61 24.25 -9.02
C ALA A 92 -7.41 24.60 -8.12
N GLU A 93 -7.55 24.37 -6.81
CA GLU A 93 -6.46 24.58 -5.84
C GLU A 93 -5.37 23.51 -5.95
N LEU A 94 -5.76 22.27 -6.25
CA LEU A 94 -4.81 21.20 -6.54
C LEU A 94 -3.99 21.51 -7.81
N ASP A 95 -4.66 21.95 -8.88
CA ASP A 95 -4.00 22.34 -10.14
C ASP A 95 -3.06 23.55 -9.93
N ALA A 96 -3.47 24.53 -9.14
CA ALA A 96 -2.65 25.69 -8.78
C ALA A 96 -1.41 25.27 -7.95
N TRP A 97 -1.60 24.38 -6.97
CA TRP A 97 -0.54 23.86 -6.14
C TRP A 97 0.51 23.08 -6.97
N LEU A 98 0.05 22.23 -7.89
CA LEU A 98 0.94 21.50 -8.82
C LEU A 98 1.73 22.46 -9.70
N ALA A 99 1.12 23.54 -10.19
CA ALA A 99 1.79 24.53 -11.02
C ALA A 99 2.93 25.29 -10.29
N GLU A 100 2.91 25.33 -8.96
CA GLU A 100 3.98 25.93 -8.12
C GLU A 100 5.14 24.97 -7.85
N LEU A 101 4.95 23.66 -8.04
CA LEU A 101 6.03 22.68 -7.86
C LEU A 101 7.12 22.78 -8.95
N PRO A 102 8.33 22.28 -8.69
CA PRO A 102 9.39 22.21 -9.70
C PRO A 102 8.90 21.53 -10.98
N GLY A 103 9.15 22.20 -12.12
CA GLY A 103 8.70 21.72 -13.43
C GLY A 103 7.24 22.06 -13.75
N SER A 104 6.49 22.66 -12.84
CA SER A 104 5.07 23.05 -13.01
C SER A 104 4.23 21.92 -13.64
N PRO A 105 4.17 20.75 -12.98
CA PRO A 105 3.47 19.59 -13.52
C PRO A 105 1.96 19.85 -13.62
N ALA A 106 1.31 19.15 -14.55
CA ALA A 106 -0.13 19.20 -14.74
C ALA A 106 -0.71 17.78 -14.80
N LEU A 107 -1.91 17.62 -14.24
CA LEU A 107 -2.65 16.36 -14.27
C LEU A 107 -3.03 15.98 -15.71
N ALA A 108 -2.78 14.73 -16.07
CA ALA A 108 -3.21 14.11 -17.32
C ALA A 108 -4.42 13.20 -17.05
N GLU A 109 -5.41 13.21 -17.93
CA GLU A 109 -6.60 12.34 -17.85
C GLU A 109 -6.40 10.97 -18.52
N THR A 110 -5.21 10.72 -19.07
CA THR A 110 -4.88 9.49 -19.77
C THR A 110 -3.63 8.85 -19.19
N GLY A 111 -3.56 7.52 -19.25
CA GLY A 111 -2.39 6.78 -18.76
C GLY A 111 -2.39 6.51 -17.26
N CYS A 112 -3.46 6.86 -16.55
CA CYS A 112 -3.59 6.62 -15.12
C CYS A 112 -4.12 5.22 -14.83
N THR A 113 -3.64 4.62 -13.73
CA THR A 113 -4.18 3.38 -13.19
C THR A 113 -5.06 3.71 -11.98
N ASP A 114 -6.32 3.29 -12.01
CA ASP A 114 -7.29 3.49 -10.93
C ASP A 114 -7.50 4.95 -10.49
N ALA A 115 -7.39 5.89 -11.46
CA ALA A 115 -7.60 7.32 -11.26
C ALA A 115 -8.16 7.97 -12.52
N ILE A 116 -8.92 9.05 -12.36
CA ILE A 116 -9.51 9.83 -13.46
C ILE A 116 -8.52 10.87 -14.03
N ALA A 117 -7.53 11.27 -13.22
CA ALA A 117 -6.41 12.09 -13.65
C ALA A 117 -5.18 11.79 -12.77
N CYS A 118 -3.98 11.91 -13.31
CA CYS A 118 -2.75 11.66 -12.56
C CYS A 118 -1.56 12.42 -13.14
N VAL A 119 -0.52 12.54 -12.32
CA VAL A 119 0.81 13.00 -12.74
C VAL A 119 1.88 12.36 -11.89
N GLN A 120 2.99 11.97 -12.50
CA GLN A 120 4.24 11.67 -11.83
C GLN A 120 5.23 12.80 -12.09
N VAL A 121 5.82 13.32 -11.03
CA VAL A 121 6.79 14.42 -11.07
C VAL A 121 8.17 13.86 -10.73
N ASP A 122 9.14 14.08 -11.59
CA ASP A 122 10.55 13.82 -11.31
C ASP A 122 11.15 15.05 -10.62
N LEU A 123 11.51 14.91 -9.36
CA LEU A 123 12.07 15.95 -8.51
C LEU A 123 13.59 15.84 -8.34
N THR A 124 14.24 14.87 -8.97
CA THR A 124 15.68 14.61 -8.82
C THR A 124 16.59 15.78 -9.20
N GLN A 125 16.06 16.77 -9.92
CA GLN A 125 16.76 17.99 -10.34
C GLN A 125 16.23 19.25 -9.64
N ALA A 126 15.34 19.12 -8.64
CA ALA A 126 14.67 20.27 -8.02
C ALA A 126 15.54 21.07 -7.03
N GLY A 127 16.73 20.54 -6.68
CA GLY A 127 17.66 21.17 -5.75
C GLY A 127 17.59 20.64 -4.32
N ASP A 128 18.50 21.13 -3.46
CA ASP A 128 18.72 20.59 -2.12
C ASP A 128 17.59 20.88 -1.11
N GLU A 129 16.58 21.66 -1.51
CA GLU A 129 15.42 21.98 -0.65
C GLU A 129 14.26 20.98 -0.84
N VAL A 130 14.40 20.02 -1.75
CA VAL A 130 13.42 18.97 -2.05
C VAL A 130 14.01 17.63 -1.68
N ASP A 131 13.41 16.97 -0.72
CA ASP A 131 13.91 15.69 -0.21
C ASP A 131 13.42 14.49 -1.06
N ALA A 132 12.23 14.59 -1.66
CA ALA A 132 11.67 13.54 -2.50
C ALA A 132 12.34 13.50 -3.87
N HIS A 133 12.56 12.28 -4.41
CA HIS A 133 12.98 12.09 -5.78
C HIS A 133 11.79 12.08 -6.74
N TYR A 134 10.65 11.57 -6.30
CA TYR A 134 9.43 11.47 -7.10
C TYR A 134 8.21 11.84 -6.29
N LEU A 135 7.22 12.41 -6.96
CA LEU A 135 5.88 12.63 -6.45
C LEU A 135 4.85 12.07 -7.43
N ASP A 136 4.03 11.15 -6.97
CA ASP A 136 2.86 10.68 -7.68
C ASP A 136 1.61 11.36 -7.12
N VAL A 137 0.77 11.91 -7.98
CA VAL A 137 -0.53 12.50 -7.62
C VAL A 137 -1.60 11.87 -8.48
N ALA A 138 -2.64 11.35 -7.86
CA ALA A 138 -3.76 10.71 -8.52
C ALA A 138 -5.10 11.26 -7.99
N VAL A 139 -5.92 11.77 -8.88
CA VAL A 139 -7.32 12.11 -8.60
C VAL A 139 -8.15 10.85 -8.80
N VAL A 140 -8.62 10.28 -7.69
CA VAL A 140 -9.39 9.02 -7.70
C VAL A 140 -10.84 9.27 -8.11
N SER A 141 -11.43 10.36 -7.65
CA SER A 141 -12.77 10.78 -8.01
C SER A 141 -12.90 12.30 -7.90
N GLU A 142 -13.88 12.86 -8.60
CA GLU A 142 -14.21 14.28 -8.53
C GLU A 142 -15.72 14.45 -8.59
N SER A 143 -16.26 15.36 -7.76
CA SER A 143 -17.65 15.77 -7.77
C SER A 143 -17.75 17.25 -7.40
N ASP A 144 -18.50 18.03 -8.19
CA ASP A 144 -18.74 19.46 -7.95
C ASP A 144 -17.45 20.31 -7.81
N GLY A 145 -16.38 19.91 -8.53
CA GLY A 145 -15.08 20.59 -8.49
C GLY A 145 -14.24 20.27 -7.25
N VAL A 146 -14.62 19.25 -6.48
CA VAL A 146 -13.89 18.75 -5.33
C VAL A 146 -13.35 17.37 -5.66
N ALA A 147 -12.02 17.20 -5.56
CA ALA A 147 -11.29 16.00 -5.89
C ALA A 147 -10.95 15.19 -4.63
N GLN A 148 -11.07 13.87 -4.72
CA GLN A 148 -10.43 12.94 -3.81
C GLN A 148 -9.07 12.59 -4.39
N VAL A 149 -8.02 12.87 -3.64
CA VAL A 149 -6.63 12.81 -4.11
C VAL A 149 -5.87 11.77 -3.31
N ARG A 150 -5.05 10.99 -4.00
CA ARG A 150 -4.01 10.16 -3.42
C ARG A 150 -2.67 10.70 -3.86
N MET A 151 -1.75 10.84 -2.92
CA MET A 151 -0.38 11.28 -3.17
C MET A 151 0.62 10.27 -2.63
N SER A 152 1.77 10.14 -3.30
CA SER A 152 2.90 9.38 -2.80
C SER A 152 4.18 10.13 -3.14
N ALA A 153 4.99 10.47 -2.14
CA ALA A 153 6.31 11.09 -2.32
C ALA A 153 7.38 10.13 -1.80
N PHE A 154 8.42 9.87 -2.59
CA PHE A 154 9.40 8.84 -2.24
C PHE A 154 10.80 9.11 -2.81
N THR A 155 11.80 8.43 -2.20
CA THR A 155 13.17 8.32 -2.70
C THR A 155 13.42 6.95 -3.34
N THR A 156 14.48 6.82 -4.15
CA THR A 156 14.93 5.55 -4.77
C THR A 156 16.45 5.48 -4.75
#